data_c5d2259763fe646c4a0705d06a524754
#
_entry.id   c5d2259763fe646c4a0705d06a524754
#
_cell.length_a   1.000
_cell.length_b   1.000
_cell.length_c   1.000
_cell.angle_alpha   90.00
_cell.angle_beta   90.00
_cell.angle_gamma   90.00
#
_symmetry.space_group_name_H-M   'P 1'
#
loop_
_entity.id
_entity.type
_entity.pdbx_description
1 polymer ?
#
loop_
_entity_poly.entity_id
_entity_poly.type
_entity_poly.pdbx_seq_one_letter_code
_entity_poly.pdbx_strand_id
1 'polypeptide(L)'
;MKNTLTEEQIATYRKDGFIIIEDFLDTKELEDWRFKVGEAVKLREDNPLPTDDDYEGSDALKHKKDIKAYYQQRMQLWMDNKPFKELIFDERIGKMAADLEGVDGVRIWQDQALFKLAYAELTSWHQDVPLWSFNAKHGITIWIALDDATINNGCLYFIPGSHKKSYIKPEPGKPHARVFELNPELLELPAPFPATMKAGSCSFHNGLMMHGASANMTPETRRAMTCGFMPDGSTFNGARNILPEKYFQSLNVGDILDNNEVNPLVYSRK
;
A
#
# COMPACT_ATOMS: atom_id res chain seq x y z
N MET A 1 1.93 13.33 -14.81
CA MET A 1 1.19 12.86 -13.61
C MET A 1 0.15 13.90 -13.19
N LYS A 2 -1.09 13.46 -12.96
CA LYS A 2 -2.14 14.32 -12.40
C LYS A 2 -1.74 14.77 -10.99
N ASN A 3 -2.12 15.98 -10.62
CA ASN A 3 -1.72 16.61 -9.35
C ASN A 3 -2.87 17.33 -8.64
N THR A 4 -4.09 17.21 -9.16
CA THR A 4 -5.28 17.85 -8.61
C THR A 4 -6.43 16.87 -8.51
N LEU A 5 -7.25 17.05 -7.50
CA LEU A 5 -8.47 16.30 -7.26
C LEU A 5 -9.66 17.25 -7.37
N THR A 6 -10.78 16.78 -7.90
CA THR A 6 -12.04 17.50 -7.84
C THR A 6 -12.70 17.33 -6.47
N GLU A 7 -13.57 18.23 -6.08
CA GLU A 7 -14.36 18.11 -4.84
C GLU A 7 -15.21 16.83 -4.85
N GLU A 8 -15.73 16.43 -6.00
CA GLU A 8 -16.48 15.18 -6.17
C GLU A 8 -15.60 13.94 -5.91
N GLN A 9 -14.36 13.94 -6.41
CA GLN A 9 -13.39 12.86 -6.14
C GLN A 9 -13.08 12.74 -4.64
N ILE A 10 -12.86 13.87 -3.96
CA ILE A 10 -12.63 13.90 -2.51
C ILE A 10 -13.86 13.40 -1.75
N ALA A 11 -15.07 13.84 -2.16
CA ALA A 11 -16.31 13.39 -1.53
C ALA A 11 -16.55 11.88 -1.71
N THR A 12 -16.27 11.35 -2.92
CA THR A 12 -16.36 9.92 -3.23
C THR A 12 -15.38 9.12 -2.37
N TYR A 13 -14.12 9.55 -2.29
CA TYR A 13 -13.12 8.91 -1.43
C TYR A 13 -13.57 8.86 0.03
N ARG A 14 -14.03 9.97 0.58
CA ARG A 14 -14.50 10.05 1.99
C ARG A 14 -15.72 9.20 2.26
N LYS A 15 -16.60 9.03 1.28
CA LYS A 15 -17.80 8.19 1.38
C LYS A 15 -17.45 6.70 1.31
N ASP A 16 -16.69 6.32 0.30
CA ASP A 16 -16.49 4.93 -0.10
C ASP A 16 -15.17 4.34 0.43
N GLY A 17 -14.19 5.19 0.82
CA GLY A 17 -12.89 4.80 1.37
C GLY A 17 -11.82 4.56 0.32
N PHE A 18 -12.13 4.74 -0.95
CA PHE A 18 -11.20 4.64 -2.06
C PHE A 18 -11.64 5.52 -3.24
N ILE A 19 -10.69 5.78 -4.15
CA ILE A 19 -10.92 6.44 -5.44
C ILE A 19 -9.98 5.86 -6.49
N ILE A 20 -10.46 5.75 -7.72
CA ILE A 20 -9.62 5.42 -8.89
C ILE A 20 -9.39 6.71 -9.68
N ILE A 21 -8.16 6.96 -10.07
CA ILE A 21 -7.76 8.10 -10.90
C ILE A 21 -7.17 7.54 -12.19
N GLU A 22 -7.98 7.57 -13.22
CA GLU A 22 -7.56 7.15 -14.56
C GLU A 22 -6.52 8.11 -15.14
N ASP A 23 -5.60 7.60 -15.97
CA ASP A 23 -4.54 8.37 -16.63
C ASP A 23 -3.76 9.26 -15.63
N PHE A 24 -3.42 8.68 -14.47
CA PHE A 24 -2.66 9.37 -13.44
C PHE A 24 -1.25 9.71 -13.92
N LEU A 25 -0.57 8.78 -14.57
CA LEU A 25 0.69 8.98 -15.28
C LEU A 25 0.41 9.14 -16.78
N ASP A 26 1.09 10.05 -17.45
CA ASP A 26 1.14 10.05 -18.90
C ASP A 26 2.03 8.90 -19.43
N THR A 27 2.03 8.69 -20.74
CA THR A 27 2.77 7.57 -21.36
C THR A 27 4.26 7.62 -21.04
N LYS A 28 4.87 8.82 -21.05
CA LYS A 28 6.31 8.97 -20.78
C LYS A 28 6.64 8.70 -19.33
N GLU A 29 5.82 9.22 -18.43
CA GLU A 29 5.95 8.95 -16.99
C GLU A 29 5.75 7.48 -16.67
N LEU A 30 4.77 6.81 -17.28
CA LEU A 30 4.54 5.38 -17.09
C LEU A 30 5.76 4.55 -17.51
N GLU A 31 6.38 4.86 -18.64
CA GLU A 31 7.59 4.16 -19.08
C GLU A 31 8.78 4.41 -18.15
N ASP A 32 8.94 5.63 -17.64
CA ASP A 32 9.96 5.97 -16.63
C ASP A 32 9.72 5.21 -15.32
N TRP A 33 8.47 5.14 -14.86
CA TRP A 33 8.10 4.34 -13.69
C TRP A 33 8.35 2.85 -13.89
N ARG A 34 7.95 2.28 -15.02
CA ARG A 34 8.21 0.87 -15.37
C ARG A 34 9.70 0.54 -15.33
N PHE A 35 10.51 1.41 -15.92
CA PHE A 35 11.95 1.25 -15.94
C PHE A 35 12.56 1.31 -14.54
N LYS A 36 12.32 2.40 -13.79
CA LYS A 36 12.91 2.62 -12.46
C LYS A 36 12.45 1.57 -11.44
N VAL A 37 11.17 1.23 -11.43
CA VAL A 37 10.63 0.19 -10.54
C VAL A 37 11.19 -1.19 -10.92
N GLY A 38 11.25 -1.52 -12.20
CA GLY A 38 11.81 -2.77 -12.70
C GLY A 38 13.28 -2.95 -12.32
N GLU A 39 14.10 -1.91 -12.51
CA GLU A 39 15.51 -1.94 -12.12
C GLU A 39 15.68 -2.01 -10.60
N ALA A 40 14.89 -1.29 -9.82
CA ALA A 40 14.95 -1.36 -8.36
C ALA A 40 14.62 -2.76 -7.84
N VAL A 41 13.58 -3.40 -8.40
CA VAL A 41 13.21 -4.78 -8.05
C VAL A 41 14.33 -5.77 -8.39
N LYS A 42 14.91 -5.62 -9.58
CA LYS A 42 16.01 -6.47 -10.06
C LYS A 42 17.27 -6.33 -9.20
N LEU A 43 17.65 -5.09 -8.87
CA LEU A 43 18.84 -4.80 -8.05
C LEU A 43 18.69 -5.30 -6.61
N ARG A 44 17.47 -5.26 -6.06
CA ARG A 44 17.16 -5.78 -4.72
C ARG A 44 17.20 -7.32 -4.68
N GLU A 45 17.14 -7.99 -5.82
CA GLU A 45 17.10 -9.46 -5.93
C GLU A 45 16.06 -10.10 -5.01
N ASP A 46 16.51 -10.97 -4.12
CA ASP A 46 15.67 -11.69 -3.18
C ASP A 46 15.55 -11.02 -1.79
N ASN A 47 16.26 -9.91 -1.57
CA ASN A 47 16.22 -9.19 -0.32
C ASN A 47 14.95 -8.29 -0.25
N PRO A 48 13.92 -8.58 0.56
CA PRO A 48 12.71 -7.77 0.66
C PRO A 48 12.92 -6.45 1.41
N LEU A 49 13.94 -6.34 2.26
CA LEU A 49 14.23 -5.14 3.07
C LEU A 49 15.73 -4.84 3.11
N PRO A 50 16.16 -3.56 3.13
CA PRO A 50 17.56 -3.16 3.24
C PRO A 50 18.22 -3.55 4.58
N THR A 51 17.41 -3.87 5.58
CA THR A 51 17.82 -4.12 6.97
C THR A 51 17.62 -5.58 7.38
N ASP A 52 17.63 -6.52 6.43
CA ASP A 52 17.26 -7.93 6.67
C ASP A 52 18.14 -8.67 7.68
N ASP A 53 19.38 -8.24 7.90
CA ASP A 53 20.25 -8.86 8.92
C ASP A 53 19.65 -8.76 10.33
N ASP A 54 18.78 -7.78 10.57
CA ASP A 54 18.14 -7.51 11.87
C ASP A 54 16.64 -7.89 11.91
N TYR A 55 16.07 -8.42 10.81
CA TYR A 55 14.62 -8.59 10.68
C TYR A 55 14.14 -10.02 10.99
N GLU A 56 14.43 -10.51 12.20
CA GLU A 56 13.87 -11.79 12.69
C GLU A 56 12.37 -11.73 13.08
N GLY A 57 11.74 -10.58 13.00
CA GLY A 57 10.58 -10.26 13.82
C GLY A 57 9.20 -10.20 13.19
N SER A 58 8.98 -10.25 11.87
CA SER A 58 7.59 -10.25 11.37
C SER A 58 7.15 -11.65 10.98
N ASP A 59 6.07 -12.13 11.62
CA ASP A 59 5.39 -13.37 11.24
C ASP A 59 4.94 -13.36 9.77
N ALA A 60 4.74 -12.18 9.18
CA ALA A 60 4.44 -12.00 7.77
C ALA A 60 5.59 -12.45 6.83
N LEU A 61 6.85 -12.40 7.29
CA LEU A 61 8.01 -12.81 6.48
C LEU A 61 8.48 -14.24 6.78
N LYS A 62 8.03 -14.87 7.88
CA LYS A 62 8.35 -16.28 8.19
C LYS A 62 7.76 -17.29 7.18
N HIS A 63 6.75 -16.90 6.42
CA HIS A 63 6.17 -17.68 5.32
C HIS A 63 6.87 -17.46 3.96
N LYS A 64 8.14 -17.04 3.97
CA LYS A 64 8.94 -16.67 2.77
C LYS A 64 8.95 -17.70 1.64
N LYS A 65 8.84 -19.00 1.91
CA LYS A 65 8.88 -20.04 0.86
C LYS A 65 7.65 -20.04 -0.03
N ASP A 66 6.48 -19.78 0.54
CA ASP A 66 5.21 -19.84 -0.20
C ASP A 66 4.92 -18.55 -0.97
N ILE A 67 5.34 -17.39 -0.42
CA ILE A 67 5.16 -16.08 -1.07
C ILE A 67 6.01 -15.94 -2.33
N LYS A 68 7.23 -16.50 -2.35
CA LYS A 68 8.12 -16.48 -3.54
C LYS A 68 7.51 -17.15 -4.78
N ALA A 69 6.62 -18.13 -4.60
CA ALA A 69 5.99 -18.85 -5.71
C ALA A 69 4.91 -18.01 -6.42
N TYR A 70 4.38 -16.95 -5.79
CA TYR A 70 3.19 -16.26 -6.26
C TYR A 70 3.36 -14.75 -6.40
N TYR A 71 4.30 -14.18 -5.63
CA TYR A 71 4.46 -12.75 -5.51
C TYR A 71 5.94 -12.36 -5.49
N GLN A 72 6.36 -11.53 -6.43
CA GLN A 72 7.63 -10.86 -6.33
C GLN A 72 7.39 -9.51 -5.63
N GLN A 73 7.47 -9.52 -4.31
CA GLN A 73 7.31 -8.33 -3.46
C GLN A 73 8.69 -7.81 -3.05
N ARG A 74 8.90 -6.50 -3.21
CA ARG A 74 10.06 -5.78 -2.70
C ARG A 74 9.59 -4.54 -1.96
N MET A 75 10.08 -4.38 -0.73
CA MET A 75 9.67 -3.32 0.17
C MET A 75 10.80 -2.33 0.42
N GLN A 76 10.46 -1.10 0.81
CA GLN A 76 11.41 -0.05 1.20
C GLN A 76 12.49 0.20 0.15
N LEU A 77 12.11 0.18 -1.13
CA LEU A 77 13.02 0.42 -2.26
C LEU A 77 13.60 1.83 -2.26
N TRP A 78 12.88 2.79 -1.67
CA TRP A 78 13.33 4.17 -1.55
C TRP A 78 14.61 4.34 -0.72
N MET A 79 14.89 3.40 0.19
CA MET A 79 16.00 3.51 1.13
C MET A 79 17.38 3.34 0.47
N ASP A 80 17.46 2.53 -0.58
CA ASP A 80 18.70 2.18 -1.26
C ASP A 80 18.68 2.44 -2.78
N ASN A 81 17.56 2.90 -3.34
CA ASN A 81 17.43 3.19 -4.76
C ASN A 81 17.02 4.65 -5.00
N LYS A 82 18.01 5.50 -5.34
CA LYS A 82 17.77 6.92 -5.56
C LYS A 82 16.80 7.22 -6.71
N PRO A 83 16.89 6.60 -7.91
CA PRO A 83 15.92 6.83 -8.97
C PRO A 83 14.48 6.46 -8.58
N PHE A 84 14.30 5.38 -7.82
CA PHE A 84 13.01 4.99 -7.29
C PHE A 84 12.50 5.99 -6.23
N LYS A 85 13.39 6.44 -5.33
CA LYS A 85 13.05 7.46 -4.33
C LYS A 85 12.48 8.72 -4.99
N GLU A 86 13.05 9.19 -6.09
CA GLU A 86 12.56 10.37 -6.81
C GLU A 86 11.12 10.22 -7.31
N LEU A 87 10.66 8.98 -7.60
CA LEU A 87 9.29 8.72 -8.01
C LEU A 87 8.30 8.88 -6.86
N ILE A 88 8.55 8.21 -5.73
CA ILE A 88 7.58 8.13 -4.63
C ILE A 88 7.61 9.34 -3.71
N PHE A 89 8.69 10.13 -3.75
CA PHE A 89 8.79 11.41 -3.04
C PHE A 89 8.31 12.60 -3.87
N ASP A 90 7.64 12.35 -4.99
CA ASP A 90 7.00 13.41 -5.75
C ASP A 90 5.91 14.07 -4.88
N GLU A 91 6.09 15.36 -4.61
CA GLU A 91 5.21 16.16 -3.75
C GLU A 91 3.75 16.11 -4.21
N ARG A 92 3.51 15.90 -5.53
CA ARG A 92 2.14 15.78 -6.09
C ARG A 92 1.40 14.59 -5.51
N ILE A 93 2.08 13.45 -5.29
CA ILE A 93 1.49 12.25 -4.67
C ILE A 93 1.14 12.53 -3.21
N GLY A 94 2.10 13.09 -2.46
CA GLY A 94 1.90 13.47 -1.06
C GLY A 94 0.76 14.48 -0.86
N LYS A 95 0.68 15.47 -1.75
CA LYS A 95 -0.39 16.47 -1.76
C LYS A 95 -1.76 15.82 -1.97
N MET A 96 -1.91 14.94 -2.97
CA MET A 96 -3.18 14.25 -3.23
C MET A 96 -3.58 13.36 -2.04
N ALA A 97 -2.64 12.64 -1.43
CA ALA A 97 -2.88 11.85 -0.24
C ALA A 97 -3.38 12.73 0.93
N ALA A 98 -2.72 13.87 1.18
CA ALA A 98 -3.11 14.82 2.22
C ALA A 98 -4.49 15.45 1.96
N ASP A 99 -4.81 15.77 0.70
CA ASP A 99 -6.11 16.35 0.30
C ASP A 99 -7.26 15.35 0.49
N LEU A 100 -7.06 14.08 0.13
CA LEU A 100 -8.05 13.01 0.31
C LEU A 100 -8.36 12.80 1.80
N GLU A 101 -7.33 12.66 2.63
CA GLU A 101 -7.47 12.44 4.06
C GLU A 101 -7.81 13.71 4.85
N GLY A 102 -7.64 14.89 4.26
CA GLY A 102 -7.90 16.16 4.95
C GLY A 102 -6.88 16.47 6.06
N VAL A 103 -5.62 16.06 5.87
CA VAL A 103 -4.52 16.30 6.81
C VAL A 103 -3.55 17.35 6.29
N ASP A 104 -2.77 17.97 7.19
CA ASP A 104 -1.83 19.05 6.82
C ASP A 104 -0.56 18.54 6.14
N GLY A 105 -0.15 17.31 6.43
CA GLY A 105 1.04 16.71 5.86
C GLY A 105 1.02 15.20 5.93
N VAL A 106 1.85 14.57 5.10
CA VAL A 106 2.02 13.12 5.07
C VAL A 106 3.49 12.73 5.02
N ARG A 107 3.81 11.66 5.74
CA ARG A 107 5.11 10.98 5.74
C ARG A 107 4.99 9.64 5.06
N ILE A 108 6.06 9.19 4.41
CA ILE A 108 6.09 7.83 3.91
C ILE A 108 6.06 6.84 5.08
N TRP A 109 5.22 5.82 4.96
CA TRP A 109 5.29 4.67 5.85
C TRP A 109 6.09 3.55 5.19
N GLN A 110 5.65 3.12 4.02
CA GLN A 110 6.32 2.06 3.25
C GLN A 110 6.04 2.21 1.76
N ASP A 111 6.96 1.74 0.94
CA ASP A 111 6.70 1.44 -0.46
C ASP A 111 6.80 -0.06 -0.72
N GLN A 112 6.12 -0.52 -1.77
CA GLN A 112 6.18 -1.90 -2.20
C GLN A 112 6.04 -1.99 -3.72
N ALA A 113 6.99 -2.64 -4.39
CA ALA A 113 6.74 -3.17 -5.72
C ALA A 113 6.02 -4.52 -5.58
N LEU A 114 4.89 -4.65 -6.27
CA LEU A 114 3.98 -5.79 -6.18
C LEU A 114 3.79 -6.44 -7.56
N PHE A 115 4.67 -7.39 -7.89
CA PHE A 115 4.61 -8.12 -9.14
C PHE A 115 3.89 -9.45 -8.93
N LYS A 116 2.64 -9.52 -9.35
CA LYS A 116 1.84 -10.74 -9.29
C LYS A 116 2.19 -11.61 -10.48
N LEU A 117 2.91 -12.71 -10.22
CA LEU A 117 3.43 -13.62 -11.24
C LEU A 117 2.30 -14.33 -11.99
N ALA A 118 2.64 -14.96 -13.13
CA ALA A 118 1.72 -15.79 -13.88
C ALA A 118 1.09 -16.86 -12.97
N TYR A 119 -0.23 -17.00 -13.04
CA TYR A 119 -1.02 -17.98 -12.27
C TYR A 119 -0.88 -17.87 -10.75
N ALA A 120 -0.50 -16.68 -10.27
CA ALA A 120 -0.34 -16.43 -8.83
C ALA A 120 -1.68 -16.39 -8.08
N GLU A 121 -1.64 -16.85 -6.82
CA GLU A 121 -2.76 -16.88 -5.90
C GLU A 121 -3.33 -15.48 -5.58
N LEU A 122 -4.54 -15.47 -5.00
CA LEU A 122 -5.18 -14.26 -4.51
C LEU A 122 -4.40 -13.62 -3.33
N THR A 123 -4.66 -12.34 -3.10
CA THR A 123 -4.27 -11.65 -1.86
C THR A 123 -5.48 -11.59 -0.93
N SER A 124 -5.34 -12.14 0.27
CA SER A 124 -6.42 -12.21 1.25
C SER A 124 -6.96 -10.84 1.66
N TRP A 125 -8.23 -10.78 2.05
CA TRP A 125 -8.86 -9.60 2.61
C TRP A 125 -8.14 -9.11 3.85
N HIS A 126 -7.81 -7.82 3.90
CA HIS A 126 -7.12 -7.19 5.01
C HIS A 126 -7.37 -5.68 5.05
N GLN A 127 -6.96 -5.06 6.15
CA GLN A 127 -6.81 -3.63 6.33
C GLN A 127 -5.34 -3.36 6.60
N ASP A 128 -4.79 -2.25 6.10
CA ASP A 128 -3.36 -1.92 6.22
C ASP A 128 -2.99 -1.39 7.61
N VAL A 129 -3.69 -0.35 8.08
CA VAL A 129 -3.37 0.36 9.34
C VAL A 129 -3.27 -0.56 10.55
N PRO A 130 -4.13 -1.58 10.75
CA PRO A 130 -3.97 -2.50 11.87
C PRO A 130 -2.67 -3.31 11.87
N LEU A 131 -1.92 -3.29 10.76
CA LEU A 131 -0.61 -3.92 10.64
C LEU A 131 0.55 -2.95 10.88
N TRP A 132 0.29 -1.63 10.84
CA TRP A 132 1.31 -0.59 10.90
C TRP A 132 1.66 -0.21 12.35
N SER A 133 2.75 0.54 12.52
CA SER A 133 3.25 0.92 13.85
C SER A 133 2.62 2.20 14.40
N PHE A 134 1.53 2.68 13.80
CA PHE A 134 0.83 3.89 14.26
C PHE A 134 -0.68 3.72 14.27
N ASN A 135 -1.33 4.51 15.10
CA ASN A 135 -2.79 4.53 15.24
C ASN A 135 -3.36 5.77 14.53
N ALA A 136 -3.56 5.70 13.24
CA ALA A 136 -4.17 6.79 12.52
C ALA A 136 -5.33 6.32 11.64
N LYS A 137 -6.50 6.96 11.80
CA LYS A 137 -7.64 6.77 10.90
C LYS A 137 -7.36 7.28 9.48
N HIS A 138 -6.34 8.11 9.33
CA HIS A 138 -5.97 8.85 8.12
C HIS A 138 -4.71 8.29 7.45
N GLY A 139 -4.33 7.04 7.74
CA GLY A 139 -3.36 6.34 6.91
C GLY A 139 -3.96 6.09 5.52
N ILE A 140 -3.16 6.25 4.48
CA ILE A 140 -3.62 6.13 3.09
C ILE A 140 -2.58 5.42 2.24
N THR A 141 -3.04 4.60 1.32
CA THR A 141 -2.21 3.89 0.35
C THR A 141 -2.55 4.34 -1.07
N ILE A 142 -1.53 4.69 -1.87
CA ILE A 142 -1.65 4.75 -3.32
C ILE A 142 -1.23 3.41 -3.91
N TRP A 143 -1.96 2.93 -4.89
CA TRP A 143 -1.61 1.76 -5.70
C TRP A 143 -1.61 2.16 -7.18
N ILE A 144 -0.47 2.04 -7.86
CA ILE A 144 -0.25 2.50 -9.23
C ILE A 144 -0.13 1.28 -10.14
N ALA A 145 -0.98 1.19 -11.16
CA ALA A 145 -0.95 0.15 -12.16
C ALA A 145 0.19 0.40 -13.16
N LEU A 146 1.22 -0.42 -13.13
CA LEU A 146 2.27 -0.39 -14.15
C LEU A 146 1.89 -1.20 -15.38
N ASP A 147 0.97 -2.14 -15.26
CA ASP A 147 0.30 -2.88 -16.32
C ASP A 147 -1.21 -2.78 -16.15
N ASP A 148 -1.99 -3.05 -17.19
CA ASP A 148 -3.45 -3.12 -17.08
C ASP A 148 -3.84 -4.07 -15.95
N ALA A 149 -4.66 -3.60 -15.01
CA ALA A 149 -5.19 -4.41 -13.93
C ALA A 149 -6.64 -4.81 -14.26
N THR A 150 -6.87 -6.10 -14.35
CA THR A 150 -8.16 -6.70 -14.73
C THR A 150 -8.61 -7.72 -13.68
N ILE A 151 -9.86 -8.14 -13.74
CA ILE A 151 -10.38 -9.22 -12.90
C ILE A 151 -9.63 -10.55 -13.10
N ASN A 152 -9.01 -10.75 -14.26
CA ASN A 152 -8.33 -11.98 -14.61
C ASN A 152 -6.84 -12.00 -14.23
N ASN A 153 -6.21 -10.85 -13.98
CA ASN A 153 -4.78 -10.77 -13.67
C ASN A 153 -4.47 -10.20 -12.30
N GLY A 154 -5.46 -10.11 -11.42
CA GLY A 154 -5.23 -9.76 -10.02
C GLY A 154 -5.43 -8.29 -9.69
N CYS A 155 -6.48 -7.63 -10.22
CA CYS A 155 -6.87 -6.30 -9.75
C CYS A 155 -7.23 -6.32 -8.25
N LEU A 156 -7.17 -5.15 -7.61
CA LEU A 156 -7.67 -4.99 -6.26
C LEU A 156 -9.20 -5.10 -6.22
N TYR A 157 -9.70 -5.50 -5.06
CA TYR A 157 -11.11 -5.40 -4.70
C TYR A 157 -11.23 -4.60 -3.41
N PHE A 158 -12.19 -3.69 -3.37
CA PHE A 158 -12.53 -2.87 -2.21
C PHE A 158 -13.94 -3.17 -1.74
N ILE A 159 -14.18 -3.19 -0.41
CA ILE A 159 -15.55 -3.22 0.14
C ILE A 159 -15.95 -1.78 0.47
N PRO A 160 -16.77 -1.09 -0.36
CA PRO A 160 -17.07 0.32 -0.18
C PRO A 160 -17.65 0.63 1.20
N GLY A 161 -17.12 1.66 1.86
CA GLY A 161 -17.56 2.08 3.19
C GLY A 161 -16.96 1.30 4.36
N SER A 162 -16.18 0.24 4.12
CA SER A 162 -15.55 -0.57 5.19
C SER A 162 -14.49 0.17 6.00
N HIS A 163 -13.92 1.25 5.45
CA HIS A 163 -12.88 2.05 6.13
C HIS A 163 -13.33 2.77 7.40
N LYS A 164 -14.63 2.76 7.70
CA LYS A 164 -15.20 3.48 8.87
C LYS A 164 -14.89 2.83 10.21
N LYS A 165 -14.39 1.58 10.22
CA LYS A 165 -13.98 0.88 11.43
C LYS A 165 -12.88 -0.14 11.16
N SER A 166 -12.22 -0.61 12.23
CA SER A 166 -11.35 -1.77 12.19
C SER A 166 -12.15 -3.06 12.37
N TYR A 167 -11.71 -4.11 11.68
CA TYR A 167 -12.31 -5.43 11.71
C TYR A 167 -11.38 -6.47 12.33
N ILE A 168 -11.94 -7.58 12.81
CA ILE A 168 -11.18 -8.70 13.35
C ILE A 168 -10.41 -9.36 12.20
N LYS A 169 -9.09 -9.43 12.35
CA LYS A 169 -8.20 -10.07 11.39
C LYS A 169 -8.23 -11.59 11.56
N PRO A 170 -8.41 -12.39 10.48
CA PRO A 170 -8.22 -13.83 10.55
C PRO A 170 -6.78 -14.20 10.93
N GLU A 171 -6.62 -15.35 11.59
CA GLU A 171 -5.30 -15.92 11.86
C GLU A 171 -4.61 -16.29 10.53
N PRO A 172 -3.27 -16.24 10.47
CA PRO A 172 -2.51 -16.63 9.28
C PRO A 172 -2.86 -18.04 8.81
N GLY A 173 -2.93 -18.25 7.49
CA GLY A 173 -3.23 -19.55 6.88
C GLY A 173 -4.71 -19.97 6.90
N LYS A 174 -5.61 -19.12 7.39
CA LYS A 174 -7.05 -19.39 7.32
C LYS A 174 -7.64 -19.06 5.95
N PRO A 175 -8.76 -19.71 5.56
CA PRO A 175 -9.43 -19.42 4.29
C PRO A 175 -9.73 -17.93 4.10
N HIS A 176 -9.64 -17.47 2.87
CA HIS A 176 -9.90 -16.07 2.47
C HIS A 176 -11.27 -15.55 2.96
N ALA A 177 -12.29 -16.41 2.94
CA ALA A 177 -13.64 -16.08 3.41
C ALA A 177 -13.75 -15.91 4.93
N ARG A 178 -12.74 -16.30 5.71
CA ARG A 178 -12.77 -16.25 7.18
C ARG A 178 -13.03 -14.85 7.73
N VAL A 179 -12.60 -13.81 7.00
CA VAL A 179 -12.85 -12.41 7.40
C VAL A 179 -14.35 -12.09 7.52
N PHE A 180 -15.19 -12.67 6.65
CA PHE A 180 -16.64 -12.45 6.68
C PHE A 180 -17.34 -13.26 7.80
N GLU A 181 -16.78 -14.42 8.18
CA GLU A 181 -17.27 -15.17 9.31
C GLU A 181 -16.98 -14.46 10.64
N LEU A 182 -15.80 -13.82 10.76
CA LEU A 182 -15.40 -13.06 11.94
C LEU A 182 -16.09 -11.68 12.02
N ASN A 183 -16.50 -11.15 10.87
CA ASN A 183 -17.08 -9.80 10.74
C ASN A 183 -18.32 -9.85 9.83
N PRO A 184 -19.42 -10.48 10.30
CA PRO A 184 -20.61 -10.68 9.45
C PRO A 184 -21.24 -9.37 8.95
N GLU A 185 -21.02 -8.26 9.66
CA GLU A 185 -21.46 -6.92 9.25
C GLU A 185 -20.82 -6.43 7.94
N LEU A 186 -19.72 -7.03 7.50
CA LEU A 186 -19.17 -6.77 6.16
C LEU A 186 -20.12 -7.16 5.03
N LEU A 187 -21.00 -8.16 5.30
CA LEU A 187 -22.02 -8.61 4.34
C LEU A 187 -23.19 -7.62 4.20
N GLU A 188 -23.32 -6.66 5.12
CA GLU A 188 -24.33 -5.60 5.07
C GLU A 188 -23.86 -4.40 4.22
N LEU A 189 -22.56 -4.34 3.91
CA LEU A 189 -21.96 -3.33 3.05
C LEU A 189 -22.19 -3.66 1.56
N PRO A 190 -21.99 -2.70 0.64
CA PRO A 190 -22.02 -2.97 -0.78
C PRO A 190 -21.07 -4.11 -1.18
N ALA A 191 -21.45 -4.85 -2.22
CA ALA A 191 -20.61 -5.92 -2.76
C ALA A 191 -19.18 -5.41 -3.09
N PRO A 192 -18.16 -6.27 -2.99
CA PRO A 192 -16.80 -5.90 -3.32
C PRO A 192 -16.68 -5.33 -4.73
N PHE A 193 -16.09 -4.15 -4.83
CA PHE A 193 -15.88 -3.43 -6.08
C PHE A 193 -14.55 -3.84 -6.72
N PRO A 194 -14.53 -4.38 -7.96
CA PRO A 194 -13.30 -4.70 -8.66
C PRO A 194 -12.65 -3.42 -9.21
N ALA A 195 -11.49 -3.05 -8.70
CA ALA A 195 -10.73 -1.88 -9.12
C ALA A 195 -9.92 -2.18 -10.39
N THR A 196 -10.63 -2.43 -11.50
CA THR A 196 -9.98 -2.57 -12.81
C THR A 196 -9.50 -1.22 -13.29
N MET A 197 -8.31 -1.15 -13.87
CA MET A 197 -7.73 0.10 -14.38
C MET A 197 -6.70 -0.14 -15.45
N LYS A 198 -6.53 0.84 -16.34
CA LYS A 198 -5.46 0.84 -17.34
C LYS A 198 -4.11 1.15 -16.70
N ALA A 199 -3.04 0.65 -17.30
CA ALA A 199 -1.69 1.02 -16.95
C ALA A 199 -1.52 2.56 -16.94
N GLY A 200 -0.83 3.09 -15.94
CA GLY A 200 -0.72 4.54 -15.70
C GLY A 200 -1.84 5.13 -14.85
N SER A 201 -2.90 4.37 -14.57
CA SER A 201 -3.91 4.78 -13.59
C SER A 201 -3.49 4.39 -12.16
N CYS A 202 -4.13 4.98 -11.16
CA CYS A 202 -3.90 4.62 -9.77
C CYS A 202 -5.21 4.54 -8.99
N SER A 203 -5.16 3.88 -7.84
CA SER A 203 -6.16 4.04 -6.78
C SER A 203 -5.53 4.61 -5.53
N PHE A 204 -6.30 5.42 -4.80
CA PHE A 204 -6.02 5.73 -3.40
C PHE A 204 -7.06 5.03 -2.53
N HIS A 205 -6.63 4.46 -1.42
CA HIS A 205 -7.54 3.88 -0.45
C HIS A 205 -7.08 4.17 0.99
N ASN A 206 -8.04 4.39 1.87
CA ASN A 206 -7.78 4.58 3.29
C ASN A 206 -7.19 3.30 3.89
N GLY A 207 -6.25 3.42 4.81
CA GLY A 207 -5.57 2.28 5.42
C GLY A 207 -6.48 1.38 6.27
N LEU A 208 -7.70 1.81 6.58
CA LEU A 208 -8.76 0.97 7.15
C LEU A 208 -9.71 0.39 6.09
N MET A 209 -9.43 0.58 4.79
CA MET A 209 -10.22 -0.01 3.73
C MET A 209 -10.04 -1.52 3.71
N MET A 210 -11.12 -2.29 3.83
CA MET A 210 -11.08 -3.74 3.63
C MET A 210 -10.86 -4.01 2.15
N HIS A 211 -9.71 -4.60 1.83
CA HIS A 211 -9.33 -4.87 0.45
C HIS A 211 -8.56 -6.19 0.30
N GLY A 212 -8.47 -6.64 -0.93
CA GLY A 212 -7.72 -7.83 -1.34
C GLY A 212 -7.47 -7.77 -2.84
N ALA A 213 -6.91 -8.82 -3.42
CA ALA A 213 -6.72 -8.90 -4.86
C ALA A 213 -7.08 -10.29 -5.39
N SER A 214 -7.68 -10.36 -6.60
CA SER A 214 -7.92 -11.65 -7.25
C SER A 214 -6.62 -12.38 -7.61
N ALA A 215 -6.72 -13.67 -7.91
CA ALA A 215 -5.64 -14.43 -8.49
C ALA A 215 -5.25 -13.88 -9.87
N ASN A 216 -4.02 -14.12 -10.29
CA ASN A 216 -3.63 -13.90 -11.67
C ASN A 216 -3.87 -15.21 -12.45
N MET A 217 -4.86 -15.21 -13.31
CA MET A 217 -5.24 -16.35 -14.14
C MET A 217 -4.69 -16.23 -15.57
N THR A 218 -3.63 -15.41 -15.74
CA THR A 218 -2.98 -15.16 -17.04
C THR A 218 -1.52 -15.64 -17.04
N PRO A 219 -0.92 -15.89 -18.22
CA PRO A 219 0.47 -16.30 -18.33
C PRO A 219 1.46 -15.13 -18.14
N GLU A 220 0.99 -13.88 -18.02
CA GLU A 220 1.83 -12.70 -17.85
C GLU A 220 1.91 -12.27 -16.39
N THR A 221 3.02 -11.65 -16.02
CA THR A 221 3.16 -10.97 -14.72
C THR A 221 2.44 -9.62 -14.76
N ARG A 222 1.62 -9.32 -13.75
CA ARG A 222 1.02 -8.01 -13.54
C ARG A 222 1.86 -7.21 -12.54
N ARG A 223 2.44 -6.10 -12.99
CA ARG A 223 3.28 -5.21 -12.18
C ARG A 223 2.46 -4.06 -11.62
N ALA A 224 2.69 -3.76 -10.35
CA ALA A 224 2.16 -2.58 -9.68
C ALA A 224 3.17 -2.06 -8.64
N MET A 225 2.96 -0.82 -8.25
CA MET A 225 3.70 -0.13 -7.22
C MET A 225 2.72 0.43 -6.20
N THR A 226 3.04 0.33 -4.91
CA THR A 226 2.22 0.92 -3.86
C THR A 226 3.07 1.70 -2.87
N CYS A 227 2.50 2.74 -2.29
CA CYS A 227 3.12 3.53 -1.24
C CYS A 227 2.08 3.86 -0.17
N GLY A 228 2.36 3.46 1.07
CA GLY A 228 1.59 3.80 2.25
C GLY A 228 2.12 5.08 2.89
N PHE A 229 1.21 5.97 3.25
CA PHE A 229 1.51 7.21 3.96
C PHE A 229 0.84 7.25 5.32
N MET A 230 1.51 7.87 6.27
CA MET A 230 0.93 8.24 7.56
C MET A 230 0.78 9.76 7.65
N PRO A 231 -0.21 10.29 8.37
CA PRO A 231 -0.27 11.70 8.69
C PRO A 231 0.99 12.16 9.42
N ASP A 232 1.49 13.36 9.09
CA ASP A 232 2.54 13.98 9.90
C ASP A 232 2.02 14.20 11.33
N GLY A 233 2.86 13.89 12.33
CA GLY A 233 2.46 13.87 13.74
C GLY A 233 1.82 12.56 14.22
N SER A 234 1.81 11.50 13.41
CA SER A 234 1.39 10.16 13.86
C SER A 234 2.27 9.64 14.99
N THR A 235 1.67 8.88 15.92
CA THR A 235 2.36 8.38 17.10
C THR A 235 2.53 6.86 17.08
N PHE A 236 3.65 6.40 17.64
CA PHE A 236 3.99 4.99 17.76
C PHE A 236 2.99 4.23 18.65
N ASN A 237 2.54 3.07 18.19
CA ASN A 237 1.54 2.24 18.86
C ASN A 237 2.11 1.01 19.60
N GLY A 238 3.42 0.80 19.57
CA GLY A 238 4.07 -0.35 20.18
C GLY A 238 4.35 -1.51 19.20
N ALA A 239 3.76 -1.53 18.01
CA ALA A 239 4.02 -2.57 17.02
C ALA A 239 5.28 -2.24 16.19
N ARG A 240 6.17 -3.21 16.02
CA ARG A 240 7.41 -3.00 15.24
C ARG A 240 7.13 -2.83 13.74
N ASN A 241 6.34 -3.71 13.14
CA ASN A 241 6.11 -3.81 11.69
C ASN A 241 7.43 -3.68 10.90
N ILE A 242 7.57 -2.62 10.06
CA ILE A 242 8.74 -2.39 9.19
C ILE A 242 9.82 -1.50 9.83
N LEU A 243 9.64 -1.06 11.08
CA LEU A 243 10.62 -0.17 11.73
C LEU A 243 11.95 -0.91 11.91
N PRO A 244 13.10 -0.26 11.52
CA PRO A 244 14.41 -0.79 11.80
C PRO A 244 14.60 -1.05 13.31
N GLU A 245 15.25 -2.15 13.69
CA GLU A 245 15.37 -2.59 15.08
C GLU A 245 15.87 -1.48 16.01
N LYS A 246 16.96 -0.80 15.62
CA LYS A 246 17.54 0.26 16.42
C LYS A 246 16.57 1.42 16.67
N TYR A 247 15.77 1.80 15.66
CA TYR A 247 14.77 2.85 15.82
C TYR A 247 13.61 2.36 16.67
N PHE A 248 13.10 1.16 16.42
CA PHE A 248 12.05 0.54 17.22
C PHE A 248 12.39 0.49 18.71
N GLN A 249 13.60 0.05 19.06
CA GLN A 249 14.07 -0.01 20.45
C GLN A 249 14.23 1.35 21.12
N SER A 250 14.34 2.43 20.36
CA SER A 250 14.42 3.80 20.90
C SER A 250 13.07 4.46 21.16
N LEU A 251 11.96 3.84 20.73
CA LEU A 251 10.61 4.40 20.80
C LEU A 251 9.84 3.93 22.03
N ASN A 252 9.09 4.85 22.63
CA ASN A 252 8.03 4.54 23.59
C ASN A 252 6.66 4.71 22.92
N VAL A 253 5.67 3.95 23.37
CA VAL A 253 4.27 4.13 22.89
C VAL A 253 3.83 5.58 23.13
N GLY A 254 3.37 6.23 22.06
CA GLY A 254 3.00 7.64 22.06
C GLY A 254 4.05 8.59 21.51
N ASP A 255 5.30 8.16 21.31
CA ASP A 255 6.32 8.98 20.66
C ASP A 255 5.92 9.31 19.22
N ILE A 256 6.24 10.53 18.77
CA ILE A 256 5.96 10.96 17.39
C ILE A 256 6.91 10.26 16.42
N LEU A 257 6.35 9.73 15.33
CA LEU A 257 7.11 9.10 14.24
C LEU A 257 7.52 10.16 13.21
N ASP A 258 8.55 10.94 13.51
CA ASP A 258 9.02 12.07 12.69
C ASP A 258 10.49 11.94 12.21
N ASN A 259 11.08 10.75 12.37
CA ASN A 259 12.44 10.49 11.92
C ASN A 259 12.53 10.49 10.38
N ASN A 260 13.17 11.51 9.80
CA ASN A 260 13.31 11.64 8.36
C ASN A 260 14.24 10.62 7.69
N GLU A 261 15.01 9.84 8.44
CA GLU A 261 15.77 8.70 7.90
C GLU A 261 14.91 7.43 7.75
N VAL A 262 13.80 7.35 8.49
CA VAL A 262 12.90 6.18 8.52
C VAL A 262 11.53 6.49 7.92
N ASN A 263 10.96 7.64 8.30
CA ASN A 263 9.63 8.10 7.87
C ASN A 263 9.70 9.55 7.37
N PRO A 264 10.41 9.83 6.26
CA PRO A 264 10.58 11.20 5.78
C PRO A 264 9.27 11.86 5.38
N LEU A 265 9.21 13.17 5.60
CA LEU A 265 8.10 14.02 5.18
C LEU A 265 8.09 14.09 3.64
N VAL A 266 6.94 13.83 3.03
CA VAL A 266 6.74 13.91 1.57
C VAL A 266 6.03 15.18 1.18
N TYR A 267 5.05 15.60 1.98
CA TYR A 267 4.28 16.81 1.74
C TYR A 267 3.85 17.46 3.06
N SER A 268 3.85 18.81 3.09
CA SER A 268 3.25 19.62 4.15
C SER A 268 2.65 20.89 3.56
N ARG A 269 1.48 21.29 4.06
CA ARG A 269 0.82 22.58 3.73
C ARG A 269 1.46 23.79 4.44
N LYS A 270 2.34 23.55 5.43
CA LYS A 270 3.00 24.59 6.25
C LYS A 270 4.32 25.00 5.67
#